data_02497a873149ccfd6159fd9ab2a8e22f
#
_entry.id   02497a873149ccfd6159fd9ab2a8e22f
#
_cell.length_a   1.000
_cell.length_b   1.000
_cell.length_c   1.000
_cell.angle_alpha   90.00
_cell.angle_beta   90.00
_cell.angle_gamma   90.00
#
_symmetry.space_group_name_H-M   'P 1'
#
loop_
_entity.id
_entity.type
_entity.pdbx_description
1 polymer ?
#
loop_
_entity_poly.entity_id
_entity_poly.type
_entity_poly.pdbx_seq_one_letter_code
_entity_poly.pdbx_strand_id
1 'polypeptide(L)'
;MYKRQRTYLLTAAAIGALYKRNASISGAEAGCQGEVGSACSMAAGALAEVLGGTPDHAENAAEIGIEHNLGLTCDPVGGLVQIPCIERNAVASVKAITAARIALRGTGKQIVSLDKAIKTMRDTGRDMKVKYKETARGGLAVNVIEC
;
A
#
# COMPACT_ATOMS: atom_id res chain seq x y z
N MET A 1 0.50 -10.12 -25.07
CA MET A 1 0.35 -10.44 -23.66
C MET A 1 1.57 -9.99 -22.85
N TYR A 2 2.78 -10.43 -23.15
CA TYR A 2 4.01 -10.07 -22.44
C TYR A 2 4.28 -8.55 -22.31
N LYS A 3 3.92 -7.73 -23.29
CA LYS A 3 4.17 -6.29 -23.26
C LYS A 3 3.43 -5.60 -22.10
N ARG A 4 2.15 -5.91 -21.87
CA ARG A 4 1.36 -5.34 -20.76
C ARG A 4 1.87 -5.80 -19.40
N GLN A 5 2.28 -7.05 -19.27
CA GLN A 5 2.86 -7.59 -18.04
C GLN A 5 4.16 -6.88 -17.69
N ARG A 6 5.04 -6.65 -18.67
CA ARG A 6 6.29 -5.90 -18.47
C ARG A 6 6.02 -4.47 -18.02
N THR A 7 5.10 -3.76 -18.69
CA THR A 7 4.71 -2.41 -18.30
C THR A 7 4.21 -2.39 -16.85
N TYR A 8 3.28 -3.28 -16.50
CA TYR A 8 2.76 -3.39 -15.14
C TYR A 8 3.87 -3.55 -14.11
N LEU A 9 4.78 -4.51 -14.32
CA LEU A 9 5.86 -4.78 -13.37
C LEU A 9 6.86 -3.62 -13.27
N LEU A 10 7.19 -2.96 -14.36
CA LEU A 10 8.12 -1.82 -14.37
C LEU A 10 7.53 -0.62 -13.63
N THR A 11 6.25 -0.30 -13.87
CA THR A 11 5.57 0.79 -13.17
C THR A 11 5.41 0.50 -11.68
N ALA A 12 5.01 -0.72 -11.34
CA ALA A 12 4.94 -1.15 -9.94
C ALA A 12 6.32 -1.01 -9.26
N ALA A 13 7.38 -1.46 -9.93
CA ALA A 13 8.74 -1.35 -9.40
C ALA A 13 9.20 0.11 -9.22
N ALA A 14 8.88 0.99 -10.17
CA ALA A 14 9.20 2.41 -10.08
C ALA A 14 8.52 3.06 -8.86
N ILE A 15 7.22 2.82 -8.67
CA ILE A 15 6.47 3.30 -7.51
C ILE A 15 7.03 2.69 -6.22
N GLY A 16 7.31 1.39 -6.19
CA GLY A 16 7.91 0.72 -5.03
C GLY A 16 9.27 1.29 -4.63
N ALA A 17 10.09 1.70 -5.60
CA ALA A 17 11.36 2.35 -5.36
C ALA A 17 11.20 3.71 -4.64
N LEU A 18 10.13 4.46 -4.93
CA LEU A 18 9.82 5.71 -4.23
C LEU A 18 9.53 5.45 -2.75
N TYR A 19 8.73 4.43 -2.44
CA TYR A 19 8.45 4.01 -1.06
C TYR A 19 9.70 3.55 -0.33
N LYS A 20 10.47 2.66 -0.95
CA LYS A 20 11.71 2.14 -0.35
C LYS A 20 12.72 3.25 -0.04
N ARG A 21 12.82 4.26 -0.90
CA ARG A 21 13.78 5.37 -0.76
C ARG A 21 13.31 6.41 0.25
N ASN A 22 12.03 6.76 0.26
CA ASN A 22 11.52 7.94 0.97
C ASN A 22 10.74 7.60 2.24
N ALA A 23 10.36 6.33 2.43
CA ALA A 23 9.64 5.86 3.61
C ALA A 23 10.10 4.45 4.01
N SER A 24 9.25 3.44 3.83
CA SER A 24 9.56 2.02 4.03
C SER A 24 8.56 1.14 3.29
N ILE A 25 8.96 -0.08 2.97
CA ILE A 25 8.09 -1.15 2.45
C ILE A 25 7.95 -2.30 3.45
N SER A 26 8.35 -2.09 4.70
CA SER A 26 8.40 -3.11 5.75
C SER A 26 7.33 -2.90 6.81
N GLY A 27 6.59 -3.95 7.13
CA GLY A 27 5.65 -3.97 8.25
C GLY A 27 6.33 -3.78 9.60
N ALA A 28 7.55 -4.26 9.75
CA ALA A 28 8.36 -4.10 10.96
C ALA A 28 8.80 -2.65 11.21
N GLU A 29 8.97 -1.86 10.15
CA GLU A 29 9.37 -0.45 10.27
C GLU A 29 8.18 0.50 10.33
N ALA A 30 7.14 0.26 9.53
CA ALA A 30 6.05 1.21 9.32
C ALA A 30 4.65 0.63 9.54
N GLY A 31 4.51 -0.58 10.07
CA GLY A 31 3.24 -1.29 10.11
C GLY A 31 2.80 -1.81 8.74
N CYS A 32 1.62 -2.40 8.65
CA CYS A 32 1.09 -2.90 7.38
C CYS A 32 0.83 -1.80 6.33
N GLN A 33 0.77 -0.53 6.72
CA GLN A 33 0.75 0.56 5.73
C GLN A 33 2.02 0.55 4.85
N GLY A 34 3.19 0.18 5.41
CA GLY A 34 4.45 0.06 4.68
C GLY A 34 4.49 -1.16 3.76
N GLU A 35 3.87 -2.25 4.13
CA GLU A 35 3.86 -3.50 3.36
C GLU A 35 2.65 -3.57 2.42
N VAL A 36 1.46 -3.79 2.99
CA VAL A 36 0.21 -3.92 2.22
C VAL A 36 -0.18 -2.61 1.54
N GLY A 37 0.05 -1.47 2.22
CA GLY A 37 -0.27 -0.16 1.68
C GLY A 37 0.59 0.20 0.47
N SER A 38 1.92 0.01 0.55
CA SER A 38 2.81 0.25 -0.59
C SER A 38 2.51 -0.70 -1.74
N ALA A 39 2.23 -2.00 -1.47
CA ALA A 39 1.87 -2.97 -2.48
C ALA A 39 0.56 -2.59 -3.20
N CYS A 40 -0.46 -2.15 -2.44
CA CYS A 40 -1.72 -1.65 -3.01
C CYS A 40 -1.49 -0.45 -3.93
N SER A 41 -0.67 0.51 -3.50
CA SER A 41 -0.29 1.68 -4.29
C SER A 41 0.44 1.31 -5.59
N MET A 42 1.43 0.42 -5.50
CA MET A 42 2.17 -0.11 -6.65
C MET A 42 1.24 -0.76 -7.66
N ALA A 43 0.34 -1.62 -7.18
CA ALA A 43 -0.63 -2.33 -8.02
C ALA A 43 -1.63 -1.37 -8.68
N ALA A 44 -2.12 -0.37 -7.94
CA ALA A 44 -3.08 0.61 -8.44
C ALA A 44 -2.50 1.47 -9.57
N GLY A 45 -1.31 2.04 -9.36
CA GLY A 45 -0.63 2.86 -10.37
C GLY A 45 -0.26 2.05 -11.63
N ALA A 46 0.27 0.86 -11.43
CA ALA A 46 0.61 -0.04 -12.54
C ALA A 46 -0.63 -0.48 -13.35
N LEU A 47 -1.74 -0.73 -12.68
CA LEU A 47 -2.99 -1.07 -13.33
C LEU A 47 -3.56 0.11 -14.12
N ALA A 48 -3.51 1.33 -13.58
CA ALA A 48 -3.96 2.52 -14.28
C ALA A 48 -3.19 2.73 -15.59
N GLU A 49 -1.87 2.58 -15.59
CA GLU A 49 -1.04 2.68 -16.79
C GLU A 49 -1.37 1.60 -17.81
N VAL A 50 -1.47 0.34 -17.40
CA VAL A 50 -1.79 -0.78 -18.31
C VAL A 50 -3.18 -0.64 -18.95
N LEU A 51 -4.09 0.04 -18.27
CA LEU A 51 -5.43 0.34 -18.80
C LEU A 51 -5.45 1.59 -19.70
N GLY A 52 -4.30 2.21 -19.97
CA GLY A 52 -4.16 3.33 -20.89
C GLY A 52 -4.18 4.71 -20.21
N GLY A 53 -4.01 4.76 -18.90
CA GLY A 53 -3.86 6.02 -18.16
C GLY A 53 -2.54 6.73 -18.47
N THR A 54 -2.53 8.04 -18.28
CA THR A 54 -1.32 8.88 -18.32
C THR A 54 -0.49 8.68 -17.06
N PRO A 55 0.76 9.17 -17.00
CA PRO A 55 1.54 9.19 -15.76
C PRO A 55 0.80 9.83 -14.58
N ASP A 56 0.05 10.92 -14.81
CA ASP A 56 -0.75 11.58 -13.77
C ASP A 56 -1.86 10.67 -13.24
N HIS A 57 -2.50 9.87 -14.11
CA HIS A 57 -3.48 8.85 -13.66
C HIS A 57 -2.82 7.74 -12.84
N ALA A 58 -1.61 7.31 -13.22
CA ALA A 58 -0.87 6.31 -12.49
C ALA A 58 -0.45 6.82 -11.10
N GLU A 59 0.03 8.07 -11.02
CA GLU A 59 0.36 8.72 -9.75
C GLU A 59 -0.87 8.86 -8.86
N ASN A 60 -1.99 9.33 -9.41
CA ASN A 60 -3.25 9.47 -8.66
C ASN A 60 -3.78 8.12 -8.16
N ALA A 61 -3.74 7.08 -8.99
CA ALA A 61 -4.14 5.74 -8.57
C ALA A 61 -3.25 5.21 -7.43
N ALA A 62 -1.95 5.44 -7.52
CA ALA A 62 -1.00 5.04 -6.48
C ALA A 62 -1.24 5.80 -5.17
N GLU A 63 -1.52 7.09 -5.24
CA GLU A 63 -1.86 7.93 -4.09
C GLU A 63 -3.13 7.43 -3.40
N ILE A 64 -4.23 7.23 -4.14
CA ILE A 64 -5.49 6.68 -3.60
C ILE A 64 -5.24 5.32 -2.94
N GLY A 65 -4.40 4.49 -3.56
CA GLY A 65 -4.05 3.15 -3.06
C GLY A 65 -3.39 3.19 -1.68
N ILE A 66 -2.46 4.12 -1.44
CA ILE A 66 -1.81 4.24 -0.11
C ILE A 66 -2.69 4.99 0.89
N GLU A 67 -3.40 6.02 0.48
CA GLU A 67 -4.25 6.84 1.35
C GLU A 67 -5.18 5.97 2.21
N HIS A 68 -5.85 5.00 1.60
CA HIS A 68 -6.77 4.07 2.27
C HIS A 68 -6.08 3.01 3.15
N ASN A 69 -4.76 3.02 3.24
CA ASN A 69 -3.98 2.11 4.07
C ASN A 69 -3.12 2.84 5.11
N LEU A 70 -3.17 4.19 5.16
CA LEU A 70 -2.43 4.98 6.15
C LEU A 70 -2.87 4.60 7.57
N GLY A 71 -1.87 4.44 8.45
CA GLY A 71 -2.10 4.07 9.84
C GLY A 71 -2.36 2.58 10.07
N LEU A 72 -2.37 1.74 9.05
CA LEU A 72 -2.61 0.31 9.20
C LEU A 72 -1.48 -0.36 9.99
N THR A 73 -1.84 -0.92 11.15
CA THR A 73 -0.91 -1.61 12.05
C THR A 73 -0.53 -2.99 11.53
N CYS A 74 0.59 -3.53 11.97
CA CYS A 74 1.00 -4.91 11.72
C CYS A 74 0.90 -5.72 13.01
N ASP A 75 -0.11 -6.55 13.10
CA ASP A 75 -0.52 -7.26 14.31
C ASP A 75 -0.89 -8.73 14.04
N PRO A 76 0.04 -9.54 13.49
CA PRO A 76 -0.23 -10.93 13.11
C PRO A 76 -0.59 -11.78 14.32
N VAL A 77 -1.72 -12.49 14.24
CA VAL A 77 -2.19 -13.39 15.29
C VAL A 77 -1.22 -14.57 15.43
N GLY A 78 -0.85 -14.87 16.66
CA GLY A 78 0.14 -15.92 16.96
C GLY A 78 1.53 -15.64 16.42
N GLY A 79 1.82 -14.44 15.94
CA GLY A 79 3.08 -14.10 15.26
C GLY A 79 3.19 -14.69 13.84
N LEU A 80 2.13 -15.30 13.33
CA LEU A 80 2.10 -15.94 12.01
C LEU A 80 1.58 -14.95 10.96
N VAL A 81 2.28 -14.87 9.81
CA VAL A 81 1.87 -14.03 8.69
C VAL A 81 0.73 -14.70 7.90
N GLN A 82 -0.38 -14.94 8.59
CA GLN A 82 -1.60 -15.57 8.06
C GLN A 82 -2.83 -14.71 8.31
N ILE A 83 -3.21 -14.53 9.56
CA ILE A 83 -4.33 -13.70 9.97
C ILE A 83 -3.80 -12.48 10.74
N PRO A 84 -4.15 -11.27 10.32
CA PRO A 84 -5.03 -10.87 9.22
C PRO A 84 -4.31 -10.66 7.88
N CYS A 85 -3.08 -11.08 7.71
CA CYS A 85 -2.23 -10.73 6.57
C CYS A 85 -2.83 -11.17 5.23
N ILE A 86 -3.33 -12.42 5.14
CA ILE A 86 -3.95 -12.95 3.91
C ILE A 86 -5.17 -12.11 3.53
N GLU A 87 -6.03 -11.82 4.51
CA GLU A 87 -7.25 -11.03 4.31
C GLU A 87 -6.95 -9.60 3.91
N ARG A 88 -5.97 -8.95 4.56
CA ARG A 88 -5.53 -7.59 4.22
C ARG A 88 -4.99 -7.51 2.79
N ASN A 89 -4.22 -8.50 2.35
CA ASN A 89 -3.72 -8.56 0.97
C ASN A 89 -4.86 -8.77 -0.04
N ALA A 90 -5.82 -9.64 0.25
CA ALA A 90 -6.98 -9.85 -0.60
C ALA A 90 -7.82 -8.56 -0.75
N VAL A 91 -8.12 -7.88 0.36
CA VAL A 91 -8.85 -6.60 0.35
C VAL A 91 -8.05 -5.50 -0.37
N ALA A 92 -6.72 -5.43 -0.15
CA ALA A 92 -5.86 -4.47 -0.82
C ALA A 92 -5.83 -4.66 -2.35
N SER A 93 -5.93 -5.88 -2.84
CA SER A 93 -6.03 -6.17 -4.28
C SER A 93 -7.30 -5.55 -4.89
N VAL A 94 -8.43 -5.64 -4.20
CA VAL A 94 -9.69 -5.00 -4.63
C VAL A 94 -9.60 -3.48 -4.53
N LYS A 95 -8.99 -2.95 -3.47
CA LYS A 95 -8.72 -1.51 -3.34
C LYS A 95 -7.88 -0.98 -4.50
N ALA A 96 -6.84 -1.70 -4.91
CA ALA A 96 -5.98 -1.30 -6.02
C ALA A 96 -6.76 -1.20 -7.35
N ILE A 97 -7.66 -2.15 -7.63
CA ILE A 97 -8.54 -2.09 -8.80
C ILE A 97 -9.48 -0.88 -8.72
N THR A 98 -10.04 -0.63 -7.55
CA THR A 98 -10.95 0.50 -7.33
C THR A 98 -10.21 1.84 -7.49
N ALA A 99 -9.02 1.99 -6.90
CA ALA A 99 -8.18 3.18 -7.02
C ALA A 99 -7.82 3.49 -8.47
N ALA A 100 -7.38 2.48 -9.23
CA ALA A 100 -7.10 2.63 -10.65
C ALA A 100 -8.33 3.10 -11.44
N ARG A 101 -9.51 2.56 -11.15
CA ARG A 101 -10.77 2.95 -11.81
C ARG A 101 -11.21 4.37 -11.46
N ILE A 102 -11.01 4.81 -10.22
CA ILE A 102 -11.30 6.18 -9.79
C ILE A 102 -10.39 7.14 -10.55
N ALA A 103 -9.08 6.90 -10.52
CA ALA A 103 -8.09 7.75 -11.17
C ALA A 103 -8.36 7.88 -12.68
N LEU A 104 -8.66 6.77 -13.37
CA LEU A 104 -8.93 6.75 -14.81
C LEU A 104 -10.23 7.47 -15.22
N ARG A 105 -11.16 7.68 -14.29
CA ARG A 105 -12.38 8.48 -14.54
C ARG A 105 -12.17 9.96 -14.28
N GLY A 106 -11.10 10.32 -13.60
CA GLY A 106 -10.71 11.69 -13.31
C GLY A 106 -9.88 12.30 -14.43
N THR A 107 -9.38 13.50 -14.18
CA THR A 107 -8.49 14.23 -15.10
C THR A 107 -7.00 13.93 -14.84
N GLY A 108 -6.68 13.08 -13.88
CA GLY A 108 -5.33 12.87 -13.36
C GLY A 108 -4.84 13.99 -12.43
N LYS A 109 -5.59 15.08 -12.29
CA LYS A 109 -5.27 16.15 -11.33
C LYS A 109 -5.76 15.75 -9.94
N GLN A 110 -4.84 15.75 -8.98
CA GLN A 110 -5.11 15.36 -7.60
C GLN A 110 -4.77 16.51 -6.64
N ILE A 111 -5.45 16.55 -5.49
CA ILE A 111 -5.19 17.53 -4.42
C ILE A 111 -4.01 17.05 -3.57
N VAL A 112 -3.93 15.75 -3.30
CA VAL A 112 -2.84 15.11 -2.57
C VAL A 112 -1.90 14.45 -3.56
N SER A 113 -0.63 14.85 -3.59
CA SER A 113 0.38 14.18 -4.42
C SER A 113 0.86 12.88 -3.76
N LEU A 114 1.32 11.94 -4.57
CA LEU A 114 1.93 10.70 -4.08
C LEU A 114 3.10 10.97 -3.13
N ASP A 115 3.90 11.99 -3.37
CA ASP A 115 5.00 12.39 -2.50
C ASP A 115 4.52 12.77 -1.09
N LYS A 116 3.40 13.51 -1.00
CA LYS A 116 2.79 13.86 0.29
C LYS A 116 2.24 12.63 1.01
N ALA A 117 1.62 11.73 0.28
CA ALA A 117 1.09 10.49 0.85
C ALA A 117 2.23 9.58 1.36
N ILE A 118 3.34 9.44 0.60
CA ILE A 118 4.55 8.71 1.03
C ILE A 118 5.17 9.36 2.28
N LYS A 119 5.27 10.69 2.30
CA LYS A 119 5.76 11.41 3.48
C LYS A 119 4.86 11.17 4.68
N THR A 120 3.55 11.23 4.51
CA THR A 120 2.57 10.97 5.58
C THR A 120 2.71 9.54 6.12
N MET A 121 2.83 8.54 5.23
CA MET A 121 3.08 7.16 5.64
C MET A 121 4.35 7.03 6.48
N ARG A 122 5.45 7.67 6.08
CA ARG A 122 6.71 7.67 6.82
C ARG A 122 6.54 8.28 8.21
N ASP A 123 5.91 9.46 8.28
CA ASP A 123 5.75 10.19 9.53
C ASP A 123 4.82 9.42 10.48
N THR A 124 3.68 8.93 9.98
CA THR A 124 2.77 8.03 10.73
C THR A 124 3.48 6.77 11.22
N GLY A 125 4.32 6.16 10.36
CA GLY A 125 5.13 5.00 10.74
C GLY A 125 6.12 5.29 11.86
N ARG A 126 6.72 6.49 11.90
CA ARG A 126 7.60 6.91 13.00
C ARG A 126 6.84 7.09 14.31
N ASP A 127 5.65 7.65 14.25
CA ASP A 127 4.79 7.89 15.42
C ASP A 127 4.13 6.60 15.95
N MET A 128 4.05 5.57 15.10
CA MET A 128 3.46 4.28 15.46
C MET A 128 4.30 3.59 16.56
N LYS A 129 3.65 3.23 17.66
CA LYS A 129 4.31 2.48 18.74
C LYS A 129 4.83 1.13 18.25
N VAL A 130 6.00 0.72 18.71
CA VAL A 130 6.67 -0.54 18.34
C VAL A 130 5.77 -1.76 18.44
N LYS A 131 4.87 -1.81 19.43
CA LYS A 131 3.93 -2.92 19.60
C LYS A 131 2.96 -3.13 18.43
N TYR A 132 2.84 -2.16 17.53
CA TYR A 132 2.01 -2.22 16.32
C TYR A 132 2.81 -2.42 15.04
N LYS A 133 4.10 -2.77 15.15
CA LYS A 133 5.05 -2.95 14.05
C LYS A 133 5.55 -4.40 13.96
N GLU A 134 4.65 -5.34 13.63
CA GLU A 134 4.98 -6.76 13.42
C GLU A 134 5.63 -7.45 14.64
N THR A 135 5.27 -7.01 15.85
CA THR A 135 5.83 -7.60 17.08
C THR A 135 4.90 -8.63 17.74
N ALA A 136 3.68 -8.79 17.24
CA ALA A 136 2.62 -9.57 17.88
C ALA A 136 2.34 -9.17 19.35
N ARG A 137 2.69 -7.92 19.73
CA ARG A 137 2.54 -7.41 21.11
C ARG A 137 1.41 -6.39 21.27
N GLY A 138 0.57 -6.23 20.24
CA GLY A 138 -0.54 -5.29 20.23
C GLY A 138 -1.56 -5.62 19.16
N GLY A 139 -2.66 -4.86 19.12
CA GLY A 139 -3.71 -5.04 18.13
C GLY A 139 -4.41 -6.40 18.24
N LEU A 140 -4.70 -7.01 17.09
CA LEU A 140 -5.37 -8.33 17.02
C LEU A 140 -4.55 -9.42 17.70
N ALA A 141 -3.22 -9.37 17.61
CA ALA A 141 -2.33 -10.39 18.16
C ALA A 141 -2.50 -10.64 19.67
N VAL A 142 -2.95 -9.64 20.43
CA VAL A 142 -3.15 -9.76 21.88
C VAL A 142 -4.63 -9.90 22.28
N ASN A 143 -5.54 -9.71 21.33
CA ASN A 143 -6.99 -9.80 21.57
C ASN A 143 -7.60 -11.10 21.03
N VAL A 144 -6.87 -11.88 20.26
CA VAL A 144 -7.24 -13.22 19.81
C VAL A 144 -6.40 -14.22 20.58
N ILE A 145 -6.95 -14.74 21.66
CA ILE A 145 -6.24 -15.60 22.63
C ILE A 145 -6.35 -17.09 22.25
N GLU A 146 -7.32 -17.45 21.44
CA GLU A 146 -7.59 -18.83 21.03
C GLU A 146 -7.16 -19.01 19.57
N CYS A 147 -6.05 -19.70 19.39
CA CYS A 147 -5.60 -20.25 18.11
C CYS A 147 -5.34 -21.74 18.28
#